data_8bfce5609bc5469a47c58ac4111ab3f9
#
_entry.id   8bfce5609bc5469a47c58ac4111ab3f9
#
_cell.length_a   1.000
_cell.length_b   1.000
_cell.length_c   1.000
_cell.angle_alpha   90.00
_cell.angle_beta   90.00
_cell.angle_gamma   90.00
#
_symmetry.space_group_name_H-M   'P 1'
#
loop_
_entity.id
_entity.type
_entity.pdbx_description
1 polymer ?
#
loop_
_entity_poly.entity_id
_entity_poly.type
_entity_poly.pdbx_seq_one_letter_code
_entity_poly.pdbx_strand_id
1 'polypeptide(L)'
;FENSIGDYVCLMDADLQDPPRLLPEMLKAIREEGYDSAATRRVTRKGEPPIRSFFARMFYKIMNKISDTELMDARDYRLMTRQFVNALLELKEYNRFSKGLFGWVGFKTKWIEFENVERVAGETKWSFWKLLLYSIEGIVAFSTAPLAIASLIGMLMLFIAFIFIIFIIIKTLIFNDPTSGWPSLVCIITLIGGIQIFCTGILGQYLSKTYLETKHRPVYIVKGTNIKDEKN
;
A
#
# COMPACT_ATOMS: atom_id res chain seq x y z
N PHE A 1 14.23 3.16 14.66
CA PHE A 1 14.09 1.93 15.47
C PHE A 1 15.44 1.28 15.76
N GLU A 2 16.35 1.17 14.80
CA GLU A 2 17.69 0.55 14.98
C GLU A 2 18.48 1.16 16.15
N ASN A 3 18.37 2.47 16.33
CA ASN A 3 19.08 3.22 17.39
C ASN A 3 18.27 3.40 18.68
N SER A 4 17.09 2.81 18.77
CA SER A 4 16.30 2.83 20.00
C SER A 4 16.69 1.67 20.90
N ILE A 5 16.99 1.94 22.19
CA ILE A 5 17.46 0.94 23.16
C ILE A 5 16.43 0.64 24.27
N GLY A 6 15.36 1.41 24.40
CA GLY A 6 14.34 1.23 25.43
C GLY A 6 13.53 -0.06 25.29
N ASP A 7 12.98 -0.58 26.36
CA ASP A 7 12.11 -1.76 26.39
C ASP A 7 10.81 -1.53 25.59
N TYR A 8 10.37 -0.29 25.57
CA TYR A 8 9.21 0.17 24.80
C TYR A 8 9.62 1.28 23.85
N VAL A 9 9.11 1.24 22.63
CA VAL A 9 9.40 2.25 21.61
C VAL A 9 8.09 2.87 21.14
N CYS A 10 8.02 4.19 21.23
CA CYS A 10 6.88 4.95 20.75
C CYS A 10 7.21 5.63 19.40
N LEU A 11 6.32 5.47 18.44
CA LEU A 11 6.31 6.22 17.19
C LEU A 11 5.19 7.25 17.28
N MET A 12 5.50 8.53 17.10
CA MET A 12 4.55 9.63 17.19
C MET A 12 4.95 10.76 16.22
N ASP A 13 3.97 11.37 15.56
CA ASP A 13 4.19 12.54 14.72
C ASP A 13 4.46 13.79 15.58
N ALA A 14 5.39 14.64 15.11
CA ALA A 14 5.80 15.84 15.85
C ALA A 14 4.80 17.01 15.77
N ASP A 15 3.72 16.89 15.00
CA ASP A 15 2.71 17.94 14.79
C ASP A 15 1.63 18.01 15.87
N LEU A 16 1.77 17.21 16.92
CA LEU A 16 0.86 17.08 18.08
C LEU A 16 -0.58 16.69 17.72
N GLN A 17 -0.82 16.19 16.52
CA GLN A 17 -2.08 15.54 16.17
C GLN A 17 -2.27 14.19 16.89
N ASP A 18 -1.16 13.63 17.37
CA ASP A 18 -1.09 12.42 18.16
C ASP A 18 -0.96 12.82 19.64
N PRO A 19 -2.04 12.74 20.44
CA PRO A 19 -2.02 13.29 21.80
C PRO A 19 -1.17 12.44 22.75
N PRO A 20 -0.09 12.99 23.35
CA PRO A 20 0.77 12.27 24.29
C PRO A 20 0.03 11.72 25.53
N ARG A 21 -1.13 12.28 25.85
CA ARG A 21 -1.99 11.83 26.96
C ARG A 21 -2.46 10.37 26.85
N LEU A 22 -2.38 9.77 25.65
CA LEU A 22 -2.74 8.36 25.44
C LEU A 22 -1.62 7.38 25.81
N LEU A 23 -0.38 7.84 25.98
CA LEU A 23 0.77 6.99 26.34
C LEU A 23 0.56 6.16 27.60
N PRO A 24 0.00 6.71 28.71
CA PRO A 24 -0.25 5.88 29.90
C PRO A 24 -1.21 4.73 29.64
N GLU A 25 -2.28 4.95 28.84
CA GLU A 25 -3.23 3.90 28.46
C GLU A 25 -2.58 2.86 27.55
N MET A 26 -1.76 3.29 26.59
CA MET A 26 -1.00 2.40 25.72
C MET A 26 -0.04 1.53 26.53
N LEU A 27 0.67 2.13 27.51
CA LEU A 27 1.60 1.40 28.35
C LEU A 27 0.88 0.38 29.24
N LYS A 28 -0.29 0.74 29.76
CA LYS A 28 -1.14 -0.18 30.53
C LYS A 28 -1.56 -1.38 29.70
N ALA A 29 -1.98 -1.16 28.45
CA ALA A 29 -2.37 -2.22 27.52
C ALA A 29 -1.23 -3.24 27.32
N ILE A 30 0.00 -2.77 27.20
CA ILE A 30 1.16 -3.65 27.01
C ILE A 30 1.53 -4.36 28.31
N ARG A 31 1.62 -3.63 29.45
CA ARG A 31 2.16 -4.18 30.70
C ARG A 31 1.17 -5.04 31.45
N GLU A 32 -0.11 -4.70 31.44
CA GLU A 32 -1.13 -5.33 32.26
C GLU A 32 -2.05 -6.25 31.46
N GLU A 33 -2.30 -5.95 30.19
CA GLU A 33 -3.25 -6.70 29.36
C GLU A 33 -2.58 -7.67 28.37
N GLY A 34 -1.23 -7.67 28.30
CA GLY A 34 -0.46 -8.61 27.50
C GLY A 34 -0.54 -8.39 26.00
N TYR A 35 -0.68 -7.13 25.54
CA TYR A 35 -0.54 -6.76 24.15
C TYR A 35 0.93 -6.47 23.79
N ASP A 36 1.31 -6.78 22.55
CA ASP A 36 2.67 -6.49 22.07
C ASP A 36 2.79 -5.06 21.52
N SER A 37 1.66 -4.48 21.15
CA SER A 37 1.56 -3.12 20.62
C SER A 37 0.25 -2.48 21.04
N ALA A 38 0.27 -1.18 21.28
CA ALA A 38 -0.92 -0.33 21.40
C ALA A 38 -0.85 0.74 20.31
N ALA A 39 -1.85 0.78 19.45
CA ALA A 39 -1.92 1.70 18.32
C ALA A 39 -3.19 2.54 18.36
N THR A 40 -3.16 3.71 17.77
CA THR A 40 -4.32 4.59 17.73
C THR A 40 -5.06 4.50 16.41
N ARG A 41 -6.40 4.64 16.48
CA ARG A 41 -7.24 4.86 15.31
C ARG A 41 -8.19 6.02 15.52
N ARG A 42 -8.46 6.75 14.43
CA ARG A 42 -9.42 7.85 14.48
C ARG A 42 -10.85 7.34 14.42
N VAL A 43 -11.69 7.87 15.31
CA VAL A 43 -13.15 7.58 15.29
C VAL A 43 -13.89 8.51 14.31
N THR A 44 -13.40 9.74 14.13
CA THR A 44 -14.07 10.74 13.30
C THR A 44 -13.12 11.36 12.28
N ARG A 45 -13.65 11.63 11.07
CA ARG A 45 -12.96 12.38 10.01
C ARG A 45 -13.52 13.81 9.87
N LYS A 46 -13.99 14.39 10.97
CA LYS A 46 -14.45 15.80 10.95
C LYS A 46 -13.32 16.70 10.49
N GLY A 47 -13.62 17.59 9.52
CA GLY A 47 -12.65 18.51 8.95
C GLY A 47 -11.89 18.04 7.71
N GLU A 48 -12.06 16.77 7.26
CA GLU A 48 -11.48 16.33 5.98
C GLU A 48 -12.41 16.63 4.79
N PRO A 49 -11.89 17.04 3.63
CA PRO A 49 -12.68 17.19 2.41
C PRO A 49 -13.40 15.88 2.07
N PRO A 50 -14.70 15.90 1.69
CA PRO A 50 -15.51 14.69 1.48
C PRO A 50 -14.93 13.79 0.37
N ILE A 51 -14.37 14.37 -0.68
CA ILE A 51 -13.74 13.65 -1.78
C ILE A 51 -12.53 12.85 -1.27
N ARG A 52 -11.67 13.45 -0.47
CA ARG A 52 -10.48 12.78 0.11
C ARG A 52 -10.88 11.64 1.04
N SER A 53 -11.90 11.86 1.87
CA SER A 53 -12.43 10.84 2.78
C SER A 53 -13.05 9.66 2.03
N PHE A 54 -13.71 9.91 0.89
CA PHE A 54 -14.27 8.86 0.03
C PHE A 54 -13.15 7.98 -0.57
N PHE A 55 -12.12 8.58 -1.20
CA PHE A 55 -11.01 7.83 -1.78
C PHE A 55 -10.20 7.06 -0.74
N ALA A 56 -9.99 7.64 0.45
CA ALA A 56 -9.32 6.93 1.53
C ALA A 56 -10.12 5.70 1.99
N ARG A 57 -11.43 5.81 2.19
CA ARG A 57 -12.30 4.66 2.54
C ARG A 57 -12.29 3.58 1.45
N MET A 58 -12.35 4.00 0.18
CA MET A 58 -12.27 3.08 -0.95
C MET A 58 -10.92 2.34 -0.96
N PHE A 59 -9.82 3.05 -0.76
CA PHE A 59 -8.48 2.46 -0.66
C PHE A 59 -8.40 1.41 0.45
N TYR A 60 -8.80 1.74 1.69
CA TYR A 60 -8.79 0.78 2.79
C TYR A 60 -9.70 -0.42 2.54
N LYS A 61 -10.88 -0.20 1.95
CA LYS A 61 -11.79 -1.29 1.58
C LYS A 61 -11.18 -2.24 0.54
N ILE A 62 -10.49 -1.69 -0.45
CA ILE A 62 -9.77 -2.48 -1.47
C ILE A 62 -8.62 -3.22 -0.81
N MET A 63 -7.78 -2.53 -0.05
CA MET A 63 -6.61 -3.14 0.61
C MET A 63 -7.01 -4.28 1.55
N ASN A 64 -8.02 -4.12 2.37
CA ASN A 64 -8.51 -5.17 3.27
C ASN A 64 -9.10 -6.38 2.52
N LYS A 65 -9.51 -6.20 1.26
CA LYS A 65 -10.00 -7.30 0.43
C LYS A 65 -8.91 -8.06 -0.33
N ILE A 66 -7.81 -7.38 -0.67
CA ILE A 66 -6.75 -7.91 -1.53
C ILE A 66 -5.43 -8.17 -0.79
N SER A 67 -5.32 -7.75 0.46
CA SER A 67 -4.19 -7.99 1.35
C SER A 67 -4.64 -8.86 2.51
N ASP A 68 -3.81 -9.80 2.91
CA ASP A 68 -4.03 -10.65 4.10
C ASP A 68 -3.89 -9.86 5.41
N THR A 69 -3.59 -8.56 5.32
CA THR A 69 -3.38 -7.68 6.47
C THR A 69 -4.54 -6.71 6.60
N GLU A 70 -5.24 -6.72 7.73
CA GLU A 70 -6.26 -5.73 8.04
C GLU A 70 -5.62 -4.34 8.22
N LEU A 71 -5.70 -3.54 7.18
CA LEU A 71 -5.35 -2.12 7.23
C LEU A 71 -6.57 -1.34 7.72
N MET A 72 -6.67 -1.18 9.04
CA MET A 72 -7.66 -0.28 9.63
C MET A 72 -7.24 1.17 9.40
N ASP A 73 -8.13 2.12 9.64
CA ASP A 73 -7.87 3.58 9.58
C ASP A 73 -6.86 4.02 10.68
N ALA A 74 -5.78 3.23 10.75
CA ALA A 74 -4.73 3.29 11.74
C ALA A 74 -3.84 4.50 11.50
N ARG A 75 -3.53 5.20 12.57
CA ARG A 75 -2.43 6.15 12.61
C ARG A 75 -1.11 5.41 12.82
N ASP A 76 -0.02 6.09 12.49
CA ASP A 76 1.32 5.59 12.79
C ASP A 76 1.64 5.72 14.29
N TYR A 77 0.86 6.51 15.07
CA TYR A 77 1.02 6.66 16.52
C TYR A 77 0.81 5.34 17.23
N ARG A 78 1.90 4.81 17.78
CA ARG A 78 1.97 3.45 18.30
C ARG A 78 3.04 3.32 19.36
N LEU A 79 2.72 2.59 20.44
CA LEU A 79 3.68 2.09 21.41
C LEU A 79 3.90 0.60 21.17
N MET A 80 5.15 0.15 21.16
CA MET A 80 5.55 -1.22 20.81
C MET A 80 6.52 -1.78 21.84
N THR A 81 6.45 -3.09 22.09
CA THR A 81 7.46 -3.83 22.83
C THR A 81 8.77 -3.92 22.05
N ARG A 82 9.87 -4.17 22.72
CA ARG A 82 11.17 -4.43 22.08
C ARG A 82 11.09 -5.62 21.11
N GLN A 83 10.37 -6.68 21.48
CA GLN A 83 10.18 -7.85 20.62
C GLN A 83 9.48 -7.48 19.31
N PHE A 84 8.41 -6.67 19.37
CA PHE A 84 7.73 -6.17 18.19
C PHE A 84 8.66 -5.35 17.27
N VAL A 85 9.45 -4.44 17.88
CA VAL A 85 10.42 -3.60 17.13
C VAL A 85 11.51 -4.45 16.50
N ASN A 86 12.03 -5.45 17.19
CA ASN A 86 13.05 -6.34 16.64
C ASN A 86 12.51 -7.13 15.43
N ALA A 87 11.28 -7.64 15.50
CA ALA A 87 10.64 -8.29 14.37
C ALA A 87 10.46 -7.34 13.16
N LEU A 88 10.12 -6.07 13.39
CA LEU A 88 10.08 -5.06 12.32
C LEU A 88 11.46 -4.80 11.70
N LEU A 89 12.52 -4.86 12.49
CA LEU A 89 13.90 -4.64 12.01
C LEU A 89 14.43 -5.81 11.17
N GLU A 90 13.86 -7.00 11.30
CA GLU A 90 14.15 -8.14 10.43
C GLU A 90 13.61 -7.93 9.01
N LEU A 91 12.55 -7.13 8.86
CA LEU A 91 11.98 -6.78 7.57
C LEU A 91 12.84 -5.68 6.90
N LYS A 92 13.72 -6.10 6.00
CA LYS A 92 14.71 -5.22 5.34
C LYS A 92 14.23 -4.66 4.00
N GLU A 93 12.94 -4.65 3.75
CA GLU A 93 12.36 -4.13 2.52
C GLU A 93 12.75 -2.68 2.24
N TYR A 94 13.16 -2.37 1.01
CA TYR A 94 13.46 -1.01 0.59
C TYR A 94 12.21 -0.15 0.51
N ASN A 95 11.12 -0.70 -0.06
CA ASN A 95 9.82 -0.04 -0.18
C ASN A 95 8.95 -0.35 1.03
N ARG A 96 9.17 0.34 2.14
CA ARG A 96 8.42 0.14 3.38
C ARG A 96 7.10 0.89 3.36
N PHE A 97 6.01 0.15 3.36
CA PHE A 97 4.69 0.69 3.69
C PHE A 97 4.38 0.34 5.14
N SER A 98 4.75 1.22 6.08
CA SER A 98 4.77 0.98 7.53
C SER A 98 3.47 0.39 8.06
N LYS A 99 2.31 0.91 7.61
CA LYS A 99 1.00 0.42 8.04
C LYS A 99 0.76 -1.06 7.70
N GLY A 100 1.23 -1.50 6.56
CA GLY A 100 1.17 -2.91 6.17
C GLY A 100 2.12 -3.77 6.98
N LEU A 101 3.35 -3.32 7.20
CA LEU A 101 4.36 -4.05 7.97
C LEU A 101 3.93 -4.27 9.41
N PHE A 102 3.30 -3.28 10.06
CA PHE A 102 2.78 -3.40 11.42
C PHE A 102 1.71 -4.51 11.55
N GLY A 103 0.89 -4.70 10.55
CA GLY A 103 -0.09 -5.79 10.53
C GLY A 103 0.54 -7.14 10.17
N TRP A 104 1.50 -7.13 9.26
CA TRP A 104 2.13 -8.34 8.71
C TRP A 104 2.91 -9.14 9.77
N VAL A 105 3.56 -8.47 10.72
CA VAL A 105 4.29 -9.15 11.82
C VAL A 105 3.39 -9.98 12.75
N GLY A 106 2.06 -9.80 12.70
CA GLY A 106 1.09 -10.68 13.34
C GLY A 106 1.00 -10.63 14.86
N PHE A 107 1.64 -9.65 15.52
CA PHE A 107 1.59 -9.47 16.97
C PHE A 107 0.26 -8.89 17.45
N LYS A 108 -0.10 -9.15 18.70
CA LYS A 108 -1.34 -8.63 19.32
C LYS A 108 -1.29 -7.12 19.47
N THR A 109 -2.19 -6.42 18.79
CA THR A 109 -2.30 -4.96 18.86
C THR A 109 -3.62 -4.54 19.50
N LYS A 110 -3.57 -3.70 20.53
CA LYS A 110 -4.74 -2.99 21.07
C LYS A 110 -4.96 -1.70 20.30
N TRP A 111 -6.20 -1.49 19.85
CA TRP A 111 -6.60 -0.27 19.17
C TRP A 111 -7.26 0.69 20.15
N ILE A 112 -6.67 1.88 20.31
CA ILE A 112 -7.18 2.95 21.18
C ILE A 112 -7.83 4.00 20.26
N GLU A 113 -9.10 4.23 20.49
CA GLU A 113 -9.88 5.19 19.72
C GLU A 113 -9.70 6.59 20.29
N PHE A 114 -9.50 7.58 19.41
CA PHE A 114 -9.44 8.96 19.83
C PHE A 114 -10.07 9.90 18.80
N GLU A 115 -10.57 11.02 19.27
CA GLU A 115 -11.09 12.08 18.40
C GLU A 115 -9.95 12.84 17.73
N ASN A 116 -10.22 13.24 16.46
CA ASN A 116 -9.22 13.98 15.68
C ASN A 116 -8.90 15.32 16.35
N VAL A 117 -7.61 15.55 16.59
CA VAL A 117 -7.09 16.83 17.08
C VAL A 117 -6.60 17.64 15.88
N GLU A 118 -6.97 18.91 15.81
CA GLU A 118 -6.46 19.81 14.76
C GLU A 118 -4.96 20.04 14.93
N ARG A 119 -4.27 20.24 13.82
CA ARG A 119 -2.84 20.55 13.85
C ARG A 119 -2.58 21.86 14.57
N VAL A 120 -1.60 21.83 15.47
CA VAL A 120 -1.14 23.05 16.16
C VAL A 120 -0.36 23.96 15.20
N ALA A 121 0.35 23.39 14.21
CA ALA A 121 1.11 24.14 13.22
C ALA A 121 1.29 23.34 11.91
N GLY A 122 1.46 24.06 10.80
CA GLY A 122 1.77 23.51 9.48
C GLY A 122 0.55 23.21 8.61
N GLU A 123 0.79 23.16 7.29
CA GLU A 123 -0.22 22.85 6.28
C GLU A 123 0.02 21.46 5.65
N THR A 124 -1.05 20.85 5.14
CA THR A 124 -0.96 19.58 4.42
C THR A 124 -0.25 19.77 3.07
N LYS A 125 0.96 19.20 2.91
CA LYS A 125 1.75 19.22 1.67
C LYS A 125 1.35 18.12 0.66
N TRP A 126 0.36 17.31 0.97
CA TRP A 126 -0.05 16.19 0.14
C TRP A 126 -1.11 16.62 -0.86
N SER A 127 -0.76 16.63 -2.15
CA SER A 127 -1.71 16.79 -3.24
C SER A 127 -2.48 15.51 -3.50
N PHE A 128 -3.63 15.58 -4.18
CA PHE A 128 -4.42 14.42 -4.59
C PHE A 128 -3.60 13.40 -5.38
N TRP A 129 -2.78 13.85 -6.35
CA TRP A 129 -1.93 12.99 -7.16
C TRP A 129 -0.87 12.25 -6.34
N LYS A 130 -0.27 12.90 -5.35
CA LYS A 130 0.68 12.26 -4.45
C LYS A 130 0.01 11.17 -3.61
N LEU A 131 -1.20 11.42 -3.13
CA LEU A 131 -1.97 10.42 -2.38
C LEU A 131 -2.37 9.23 -3.25
N LEU A 132 -2.77 9.47 -4.51
CA LEU A 132 -3.11 8.42 -5.46
C LEU A 132 -1.90 7.55 -5.76
N LEU A 133 -0.74 8.14 -6.08
CA LEU A 133 0.50 7.41 -6.32
C LEU A 133 0.92 6.59 -5.10
N TYR A 134 0.88 7.18 -3.91
CA TYR A 134 1.17 6.47 -2.66
C TYR A 134 0.22 5.29 -2.42
N SER A 135 -1.06 5.44 -2.78
CA SER A 135 -2.04 4.36 -2.69
C SER A 135 -1.71 3.22 -3.66
N ILE A 136 -1.33 3.53 -4.89
CA ILE A 136 -0.90 2.53 -5.89
C ILE A 136 0.37 1.81 -5.40
N GLU A 137 1.33 2.55 -4.85
CA GLU A 137 2.54 1.95 -4.27
C GLU A 137 2.23 0.98 -3.14
N GLY A 138 1.29 1.34 -2.25
CA GLY A 138 0.82 0.46 -1.18
C GLY A 138 0.16 -0.81 -1.71
N ILE A 139 -0.70 -0.71 -2.74
CA ILE A 139 -1.35 -1.85 -3.38
C ILE A 139 -0.30 -2.80 -3.99
N VAL A 140 0.67 -2.25 -4.73
CA VAL A 140 1.73 -3.04 -5.38
C VAL A 140 2.66 -3.70 -4.36
N ALA A 141 2.89 -3.06 -3.20
CA ALA A 141 3.76 -3.60 -2.16
C ALA A 141 3.15 -4.81 -1.42
N PHE A 142 1.83 -4.83 -1.21
CA PHE A 142 1.15 -5.83 -0.37
C PHE A 142 0.15 -6.71 -1.11
N SER A 143 0.06 -6.64 -2.43
CA SER A 143 -0.88 -7.43 -3.20
C SER A 143 -0.38 -7.73 -4.61
N THR A 144 -0.60 -8.96 -5.05
CA THR A 144 -0.41 -9.38 -6.44
C THR A 144 -1.69 -9.28 -7.27
N ALA A 145 -2.79 -8.77 -6.69
CA ALA A 145 -4.08 -8.64 -7.36
C ALA A 145 -4.02 -7.85 -8.68
N PRO A 146 -3.25 -6.74 -8.81
CA PRO A 146 -3.10 -6.07 -10.11
C PRO A 146 -2.52 -6.95 -11.21
N LEU A 147 -1.58 -7.85 -10.87
CA LEU A 147 -1.04 -8.83 -11.84
C LEU A 147 -2.10 -9.87 -12.23
N ALA A 148 -2.85 -10.37 -11.25
CA ALA A 148 -3.93 -11.32 -11.51
C ALA A 148 -5.03 -10.70 -12.40
N ILE A 149 -5.39 -9.44 -12.15
CA ILE A 149 -6.35 -8.69 -12.98
C ILE A 149 -5.81 -8.52 -14.40
N ALA A 150 -4.54 -8.15 -14.57
CA ALA A 150 -3.92 -8.02 -15.89
C ALA A 150 -3.96 -9.35 -16.66
N SER A 151 -3.65 -10.47 -15.98
CA SER A 151 -3.72 -11.81 -16.55
C SER A 151 -5.14 -12.21 -16.95
N LEU A 152 -6.12 -11.89 -16.11
CA LEU A 152 -7.53 -12.15 -16.38
C LEU A 152 -8.04 -11.35 -17.60
N ILE A 153 -7.66 -10.08 -17.69
CA ILE A 153 -7.98 -9.23 -18.85
C ILE A 153 -7.36 -9.83 -20.14
N GLY A 154 -6.09 -10.24 -20.07
CA GLY A 154 -5.41 -10.88 -21.19
C GLY A 154 -6.11 -12.17 -21.64
N MET A 155 -6.52 -13.01 -20.69
CA MET A 155 -7.25 -14.26 -20.98
C MET A 155 -8.63 -13.98 -21.59
N LEU A 156 -9.36 -13.00 -21.07
CA LEU A 156 -10.65 -12.58 -21.62
C LEU A 156 -10.52 -12.07 -23.07
N MET A 157 -9.50 -11.25 -23.33
CA MET A 157 -9.23 -10.74 -24.67
C MET A 157 -8.84 -11.84 -25.66
N LEU A 158 -8.04 -12.83 -25.20
CA LEU A 158 -7.73 -14.00 -26.01
C LEU A 158 -9.00 -14.78 -26.39
N PHE A 159 -9.90 -14.98 -25.45
CA PHE A 159 -11.17 -15.67 -25.67
C PHE A 159 -12.06 -14.91 -26.66
N ILE A 160 -12.18 -13.58 -26.49
CA ILE A 160 -12.93 -12.71 -27.43
C ILE A 160 -12.30 -12.76 -28.82
N ALA A 161 -10.98 -12.67 -28.94
CA ALA A 161 -10.27 -12.75 -30.20
C ALA A 161 -10.52 -14.10 -30.92
N PHE A 162 -10.51 -15.21 -30.14
CA PHE A 162 -10.79 -16.54 -30.70
C PHE A 162 -12.21 -16.63 -31.26
N ILE A 163 -13.23 -16.14 -30.56
CA ILE A 163 -14.61 -16.07 -31.05
C ILE A 163 -14.68 -15.22 -32.34
N PHE A 164 -14.00 -14.08 -32.34
CA PHE A 164 -14.01 -13.14 -33.45
C PHE A 164 -13.34 -13.72 -34.69
N ILE A 165 -12.26 -14.48 -34.55
CA ILE A 165 -11.59 -15.21 -35.65
C ILE A 165 -12.57 -16.22 -36.28
N ILE A 166 -13.25 -17.03 -35.44
CA ILE A 166 -14.25 -17.99 -35.93
C ILE A 166 -15.37 -17.27 -36.70
N PHE A 167 -15.88 -16.17 -36.14
CA PHE A 167 -16.91 -15.35 -36.77
C PHE A 167 -16.48 -14.83 -38.14
N ILE A 168 -15.26 -14.31 -38.28
CA ILE A 168 -14.71 -13.82 -39.54
C ILE A 168 -14.59 -14.96 -40.57
N ILE A 169 -14.06 -16.12 -40.17
CA ILE A 169 -13.93 -17.28 -41.06
C ILE A 169 -15.31 -17.71 -41.60
N ILE A 170 -16.29 -17.85 -40.72
CA ILE A 170 -17.65 -18.24 -41.10
C ILE A 170 -18.28 -17.18 -42.05
N LYS A 171 -18.16 -15.89 -41.72
CA LYS A 171 -18.66 -14.79 -42.53
C LYS A 171 -18.05 -14.79 -43.92
N THR A 172 -16.72 -14.95 -44.02
CA THR A 172 -16.00 -14.94 -45.29
C THR A 172 -16.39 -16.14 -46.16
N LEU A 173 -16.56 -17.33 -45.57
CA LEU A 173 -16.93 -18.54 -46.30
C LEU A 173 -18.37 -18.52 -46.81
N ILE A 174 -19.30 -17.90 -46.08
CA ILE A 174 -20.73 -17.90 -46.42
C ILE A 174 -21.10 -16.72 -47.34
N PHE A 175 -20.56 -15.53 -47.07
CA PHE A 175 -21.02 -14.30 -47.71
C PHE A 175 -20.07 -13.74 -48.80
N ASN A 176 -18.91 -14.36 -49.01
CA ASN A 176 -17.92 -13.98 -50.02
C ASN A 176 -17.62 -12.46 -50.03
N ASP A 177 -17.50 -11.84 -48.87
CA ASP A 177 -17.51 -10.40 -48.66
C ASP A 177 -16.16 -9.77 -49.02
N PRO A 178 -16.07 -8.86 -50.03
CA PRO A 178 -14.83 -8.17 -50.34
C PRO A 178 -14.50 -7.14 -49.26
N THR A 179 -13.49 -7.43 -48.54
CA THR A 179 -12.67 -6.65 -47.56
C THR A 179 -12.94 -5.14 -47.44
N SER A 180 -13.99 -4.75 -46.75
CA SER A 180 -14.17 -3.38 -46.27
C SER A 180 -13.74 -3.18 -44.80
N GLY A 181 -12.92 -4.09 -44.26
CA GLY A 181 -12.62 -4.19 -42.83
C GLY A 181 -11.44 -3.36 -42.30
N TRP A 182 -10.80 -2.49 -43.10
CA TRP A 182 -9.60 -1.76 -42.69
C TRP A 182 -9.80 -0.89 -41.42
N PRO A 183 -10.87 -0.08 -41.25
CA PRO A 183 -11.08 0.70 -40.04
C PRO A 183 -11.28 -0.16 -38.81
N SER A 184 -12.02 -1.26 -38.95
CA SER A 184 -12.25 -2.21 -37.83
C SER A 184 -10.95 -2.90 -37.42
N LEU A 185 -10.10 -3.26 -38.37
CA LEU A 185 -8.79 -3.87 -38.10
C LEU A 185 -7.88 -2.92 -37.30
N VAL A 186 -7.81 -1.64 -37.69
CA VAL A 186 -7.03 -0.62 -37.00
C VAL A 186 -7.53 -0.44 -35.57
N CYS A 187 -8.85 -0.35 -35.37
CA CYS A 187 -9.44 -0.22 -34.03
C CYS A 187 -9.09 -1.43 -33.15
N ILE A 188 -9.19 -2.65 -33.67
CA ILE A 188 -8.88 -3.88 -32.92
C ILE A 188 -7.40 -3.95 -32.56
N ILE A 189 -6.50 -3.68 -33.51
CA ILE A 189 -5.05 -3.70 -33.29
C ILE A 189 -4.67 -2.65 -32.22
N THR A 190 -5.23 -1.44 -32.34
CA THR A 190 -4.95 -0.36 -31.37
C THR A 190 -5.46 -0.71 -29.99
N LEU A 191 -6.66 -1.31 -29.88
CA LEU A 191 -7.22 -1.74 -28.60
C LEU A 191 -6.36 -2.83 -27.95
N ILE A 192 -6.02 -3.89 -28.72
CA ILE A 192 -5.16 -4.98 -28.22
C ILE A 192 -3.79 -4.45 -27.82
N GLY A 193 -3.16 -3.61 -28.65
CA GLY A 193 -1.88 -2.97 -28.34
C GLY A 193 -1.93 -2.11 -27.10
N GLY A 194 -2.99 -1.33 -26.91
CA GLY A 194 -3.21 -0.54 -25.70
C GLY A 194 -3.31 -1.39 -24.44
N ILE A 195 -4.08 -2.48 -24.50
CA ILE A 195 -4.21 -3.43 -23.37
C ILE A 195 -2.87 -4.12 -23.07
N GLN A 196 -2.12 -4.53 -24.09
CA GLN A 196 -0.80 -5.14 -23.92
C GLN A 196 0.19 -4.18 -23.23
N ILE A 197 0.25 -2.92 -23.66
CA ILE A 197 1.10 -1.89 -23.05
C ILE A 197 0.68 -1.65 -21.60
N PHE A 198 -0.61 -1.58 -21.31
CA PHE A 198 -1.14 -1.42 -19.96
C PHE A 198 -0.74 -2.59 -19.03
N CYS A 199 -0.93 -3.85 -19.49
CA CYS A 199 -0.52 -5.04 -18.74
C CYS A 199 0.99 -5.08 -18.52
N THR A 200 1.79 -4.73 -19.53
CA THR A 200 3.25 -4.61 -19.44
C THR A 200 3.66 -3.52 -18.44
N GLY A 201 2.93 -2.40 -18.40
CA GLY A 201 3.13 -1.34 -17.41
C GLY A 201 2.92 -1.83 -15.98
N ILE A 202 1.87 -2.61 -15.72
CA ILE A 202 1.65 -3.24 -14.41
C ILE A 202 2.82 -4.16 -14.05
N LEU A 203 3.23 -5.05 -14.95
CA LEU A 203 4.39 -5.92 -14.75
C LEU A 203 5.66 -5.11 -14.45
N GLY A 204 5.87 -4.01 -15.18
CA GLY A 204 6.99 -3.08 -14.97
C GLY A 204 7.02 -2.48 -13.55
N GLN A 205 5.87 -2.19 -12.96
CA GLN A 205 5.80 -1.71 -11.56
C GLN A 205 6.35 -2.75 -10.58
N TYR A 206 5.96 -4.02 -10.69
CA TYR A 206 6.47 -5.10 -9.84
C TYR A 206 7.95 -5.37 -10.08
N LEU A 207 8.37 -5.40 -11.34
CA LEU A 207 9.78 -5.58 -11.69
C LEU A 207 10.65 -4.45 -11.15
N SER A 208 10.17 -3.20 -11.17
CA SER A 208 10.84 -2.06 -10.57
C SER A 208 11.04 -2.23 -9.07
N LYS A 209 10.05 -2.74 -8.34
CA LYS A 209 10.16 -3.03 -6.90
C LYS A 209 11.19 -4.14 -6.64
N THR A 210 11.10 -5.26 -7.37
CA THR A 210 12.10 -6.34 -7.30
C THR A 210 13.51 -5.83 -7.57
N TYR A 211 13.69 -4.97 -8.58
CA TYR A 211 14.98 -4.38 -8.91
C TYR A 211 15.55 -3.52 -7.78
N LEU A 212 14.72 -2.76 -7.06
CA LEU A 212 15.16 -1.99 -5.90
C LEU A 212 15.59 -2.90 -4.74
N GLU A 213 14.85 -3.99 -4.49
CA GLU A 213 15.19 -4.97 -3.46
C GLU A 213 16.51 -5.70 -3.78
N THR A 214 16.73 -6.12 -5.03
CA THR A 214 17.94 -6.84 -5.43
C THR A 214 19.22 -6.01 -5.34
N LYS A 215 19.11 -4.68 -5.34
CA LYS A 215 20.28 -3.80 -5.17
C LYS A 215 20.85 -3.79 -3.76
N HIS A 216 20.08 -4.15 -2.75
CA HIS A 216 20.48 -4.12 -1.33
C HIS A 216 21.17 -2.81 -0.89
N ARG A 217 20.77 -1.68 -1.48
CA ARG A 217 21.33 -0.39 -1.10
C ARG A 217 20.82 0.02 0.28
N PRO A 218 21.69 0.56 1.15
CA PRO A 218 21.22 1.05 2.44
C PRO A 218 20.19 2.17 2.25
N VAL A 219 19.16 2.20 3.08
CA VAL A 219 18.09 3.21 3.02
C VAL A 219 18.63 4.59 3.37
N TYR A 220 19.67 4.66 4.21
CA TYR A 220 20.36 5.89 4.59
C TYR A 220 21.85 5.60 4.85
N ILE A 221 22.65 6.66 4.79
CA ILE A 221 24.07 6.64 5.15
C ILE A 221 24.27 7.65 6.27
N VAL A 222 24.77 7.19 7.42
CA VAL A 222 25.03 8.04 8.58
C VAL A 222 26.30 8.82 8.34
N LYS A 223 26.23 10.15 8.32
CA LYS A 223 27.40 11.04 8.25
C LYS A 223 28.03 11.27 9.63
N GLY A 224 27.24 11.23 10.68
CA GLY A 224 27.68 11.41 12.06
C GLY A 224 26.53 11.13 13.01
N THR A 225 26.85 10.69 14.22
CA THR A 225 25.88 10.39 15.27
C THR A 225 26.39 10.96 16.60
N ASN A 226 25.45 11.39 17.43
CA ASN A 226 25.68 11.73 18.85
C ASN A 226 25.33 10.58 19.78
N ILE A 227 24.85 9.47 19.23
CA ILE A 227 24.55 8.25 19.99
C ILE A 227 25.88 7.55 20.25
N LYS A 228 26.24 7.35 21.51
CA LYS A 228 27.42 6.58 21.89
C LYS A 228 27.16 5.11 21.56
N ASP A 229 28.08 4.50 20.81
CA ASP A 229 28.07 3.06 20.64
C ASP A 229 28.32 2.41 21.99
N GLU A 230 27.28 1.91 22.65
CA GLU A 230 27.42 1.07 23.84
C GLU A 230 27.87 -0.38 23.53
N LYS A 231 28.38 -0.58 22.30
CA LYS A 231 29.00 -1.85 21.87
C LYS A 231 30.50 -1.72 21.92
N ASN A 232 31.07 -1.72 23.15
CA ASN A 232 32.44 -2.18 23.46
C ASN A 232 32.42 -2.83 24.83
#